data_b21b8e85ec73064d5933bcc3b59b514e
#
_entry.id   b21b8e85ec73064d5933bcc3b59b514e
#
_cell.length_a   1.000
_cell.length_b   1.000
_cell.length_c   1.000
_cell.angle_alpha   90.00
_cell.angle_beta   90.00
_cell.angle_gamma   90.00
#
_symmetry.space_group_name_H-M   'P 1'
#
loop_
_entity.id
_entity.type
_entity.pdbx_description
1 polymer ?
#
loop_
_entity_poly.entity_id
_entity_poly.type
_entity_poly.pdbx_seq_one_letter_code
_entity_poly.pdbx_strand_id
1 'polypeptide(L)'
;MMHRSRGFTLIELMIVVAIIGILASLALSAYQTYTVRAQVAEGINFAVGAKGPVVEAYWLDGVAPANRAAAGMTPAATDSAGNYVSAVEITDGRVDVTFSGPLAHQDIIGMTLSLTPYETAGQTVVWRCGNAPVPGGNLLNGGAAHLAATLDPRYLPSSCR
;
A
#
# COMPACT_ATOMS: atom_id res chain seq x y z
N MET A 1 -46.74 14.15 44.64
CA MET A 1 -46.71 14.37 43.17
C MET A 1 -46.35 13.04 42.50
N MET A 2 -47.29 12.44 41.77
CA MET A 2 -47.00 11.20 41.00
C MET A 2 -46.38 11.60 39.66
N HIS A 3 -45.11 11.26 39.45
CA HIS A 3 -44.47 11.39 38.15
C HIS A 3 -45.09 10.34 37.18
N ARG A 4 -45.81 10.81 36.18
CA ARG A 4 -46.28 9.98 35.07
C ARG A 4 -45.06 9.61 34.22
N SER A 5 -44.54 8.39 34.31
CA SER A 5 -43.57 7.83 33.38
C SER A 5 -44.27 7.70 32.02
N ARG A 6 -43.78 8.44 31.00
CA ARG A 6 -44.20 8.27 29.62
C ARG A 6 -43.49 7.04 29.08
N GLY A 7 -44.24 6.02 28.68
CA GLY A 7 -43.72 4.85 28.00
C GLY A 7 -43.37 5.19 26.54
N PHE A 8 -42.34 4.53 26.01
CA PHE A 8 -41.94 4.61 24.60
C PHE A 8 -42.99 3.89 23.73
N THR A 9 -43.37 4.46 22.61
CA THR A 9 -44.26 3.80 21.67
C THR A 9 -43.47 2.81 20.79
N LEU A 10 -44.12 1.73 20.36
CA LEU A 10 -43.50 0.73 19.51
C LEU A 10 -43.05 1.32 18.16
N ILE A 11 -43.83 2.28 17.64
CA ILE A 11 -43.50 2.95 16.37
C ILE A 11 -42.27 3.85 16.47
N GLU A 12 -42.08 4.56 17.60
CA GLU A 12 -40.88 5.36 17.85
C GLU A 12 -39.64 4.49 17.86
N LEU A 13 -39.72 3.28 18.46
CA LEU A 13 -38.59 2.34 18.42
C LEU A 13 -38.34 1.83 17.01
N MET A 14 -39.38 1.49 16.23
CA MET A 14 -39.23 0.96 14.87
C MET A 14 -38.56 1.95 13.94
N ILE A 15 -38.96 3.24 13.98
CA ILE A 15 -38.34 4.23 13.09
C ILE A 15 -36.86 4.48 13.46
N VAL A 16 -36.50 4.44 14.71
CA VAL A 16 -35.13 4.63 15.18
C VAL A 16 -34.24 3.49 14.69
N VAL A 17 -34.66 2.22 14.85
CA VAL A 17 -33.85 1.08 14.38
C VAL A 17 -33.77 1.03 12.87
N ALA A 18 -34.80 1.47 12.14
CA ALA A 18 -34.75 1.56 10.68
C ALA A 18 -33.69 2.58 10.22
N ILE A 19 -33.64 3.77 10.83
CA ILE A 19 -32.65 4.80 10.51
C ILE A 19 -31.24 4.32 10.86
N ILE A 20 -31.05 3.71 12.05
CA ILE A 20 -29.75 3.14 12.44
C ILE A 20 -29.30 2.08 11.46
N GLY A 21 -30.20 1.20 10.98
CA GLY A 21 -29.88 0.18 10.00
C GLY A 21 -29.36 0.74 8.68
N ILE A 22 -29.99 1.81 8.17
CA ILE A 22 -29.54 2.50 6.95
C ILE A 22 -28.17 3.15 7.16
N LEU A 23 -27.99 3.88 8.24
CA LEU A 23 -26.71 4.54 8.53
C LEU A 23 -25.58 3.54 8.77
N ALA A 24 -25.83 2.43 9.45
CA ALA A 24 -24.85 1.37 9.71
C ALA A 24 -24.38 0.72 8.41
N SER A 25 -25.27 0.49 7.43
CA SER A 25 -24.91 -0.12 6.15
C SER A 25 -23.92 0.73 5.34
N LEU A 26 -24.11 2.05 5.34
CA LEU A 26 -23.21 2.99 4.65
C LEU A 26 -21.87 3.13 5.40
N ALA A 27 -21.92 3.18 6.73
CA ALA A 27 -20.71 3.29 7.56
C ALA A 27 -19.80 2.06 7.41
N LEU A 28 -20.37 0.86 7.31
CA LEU A 28 -19.60 -0.39 7.18
C LEU A 28 -18.76 -0.41 5.90
N SER A 29 -19.33 -0.01 4.76
CA SER A 29 -18.62 0.04 3.48
C SER A 29 -17.45 1.03 3.50
N ALA A 30 -17.65 2.21 4.09
CA ALA A 30 -16.58 3.20 4.25
C ALA A 30 -15.47 2.69 5.18
N TYR A 31 -15.83 2.03 6.28
CA TYR A 31 -14.90 1.44 7.22
C TYR A 31 -14.02 0.34 6.57
N GLN A 32 -14.61 -0.54 5.77
CA GLN A 32 -13.86 -1.56 5.04
C GLN A 32 -12.81 -0.94 4.11
N THR A 33 -13.19 0.06 3.32
CA THR A 33 -12.24 0.76 2.44
C THR A 33 -11.12 1.43 3.23
N TYR A 34 -11.42 2.03 4.37
CA TYR A 34 -10.42 2.67 5.22
C TYR A 34 -9.43 1.64 5.80
N THR A 35 -9.94 0.51 6.30
CA THR A 35 -9.09 -0.56 6.85
C THR A 35 -8.18 -1.18 5.80
N VAL A 36 -8.67 -1.43 4.58
CA VAL A 36 -7.83 -1.95 3.49
C VAL A 36 -6.75 -0.93 3.08
N ARG A 37 -7.06 0.36 3.03
CA ARG A 37 -6.05 1.40 2.80
C ARG A 37 -4.97 1.43 3.88
N ALA A 38 -5.33 1.21 5.13
CA ALA A 38 -4.35 1.09 6.21
C ALA A 38 -3.41 -0.11 6.03
N GLN A 39 -3.93 -1.23 5.54
CA GLN A 39 -3.13 -2.41 5.20
C GLN A 39 -2.17 -2.12 4.04
N VAL A 40 -2.63 -1.44 2.99
CA VAL A 40 -1.77 -1.02 1.87
C VAL A 40 -0.67 -0.06 2.34
N ALA A 41 -0.95 0.79 3.32
CA ALA A 41 0.06 1.69 3.90
C ALA A 41 1.22 0.93 4.56
N GLU A 42 0.98 -0.25 5.16
CA GLU A 42 2.06 -1.11 5.67
C GLU A 42 3.01 -1.50 4.53
N GLY A 43 2.48 -1.95 3.40
CA GLY A 43 3.30 -2.30 2.23
C GLY A 43 4.12 -1.14 1.69
N ILE A 44 3.55 0.05 1.68
CA ILE A 44 4.29 1.27 1.29
C ILE A 44 5.44 1.54 2.27
N ASN A 45 5.24 1.34 3.56
CA ASN A 45 6.29 1.52 4.57
C ASN A 45 7.43 0.52 4.37
N PHE A 46 7.15 -0.74 4.08
CA PHE A 46 8.16 -1.74 3.71
C PHE A 46 8.91 -1.33 2.44
N ALA A 47 8.20 -0.88 1.42
CA ALA A 47 8.82 -0.40 0.19
C ALA A 47 9.72 0.82 0.44
N VAL A 48 9.30 1.76 1.30
CA VAL A 48 10.13 2.91 1.71
C VAL A 48 11.40 2.46 2.41
N GLY A 49 11.33 1.43 3.25
CA GLY A 49 12.49 0.83 3.90
C GLY A 49 13.52 0.26 2.92
N ALA A 50 13.08 -0.24 1.76
CA ALA A 50 13.97 -0.77 0.72
C ALA A 50 14.59 0.32 -0.18
N LYS A 51 14.06 1.55 -0.20
CA LYS A 51 14.57 2.63 -1.06
C LYS A 51 16.01 3.03 -0.75
N GLY A 52 16.35 3.14 0.53
CA GLY A 52 17.70 3.51 0.97
C GLY A 52 18.76 2.56 0.45
N PRO A 53 18.66 1.25 0.77
CA PRO A 53 19.57 0.23 0.26
C PRO A 53 19.73 0.23 -1.27
N VAL A 54 18.63 0.35 -2.02
CA VAL A 54 18.68 0.40 -3.49
C VAL A 54 19.45 1.62 -3.99
N VAL A 55 19.21 2.79 -3.41
CA VAL A 55 19.89 4.03 -3.82
C VAL A 55 21.37 3.99 -3.44
N GLU A 56 21.69 3.49 -2.25
CA GLU A 56 23.08 3.34 -1.80
C GLU A 56 23.87 2.41 -2.72
N ALA A 57 23.34 1.22 -3.02
CA ALA A 57 23.98 0.29 -3.95
C ALA A 57 24.16 0.90 -5.35
N TYR A 58 23.16 1.62 -5.86
CA TYR A 58 23.26 2.30 -7.14
C TYR A 58 24.39 3.34 -7.19
N TRP A 59 24.57 4.14 -6.13
CA TRP A 59 25.63 5.12 -6.08
C TRP A 59 27.02 4.53 -5.89
N LEU A 60 27.12 3.32 -5.31
CA LEU A 60 28.39 2.61 -5.17
C LEU A 60 28.82 1.93 -6.49
N ASP A 61 27.88 1.28 -7.18
CA ASP A 61 28.18 0.41 -8.31
C ASP A 61 27.91 1.06 -9.69
N GLY A 62 27.16 2.18 -9.71
CA GLY A 62 26.75 2.86 -10.95
C GLY A 62 25.70 2.11 -11.76
N VAL A 63 25.17 1.01 -11.23
CA VAL A 63 24.15 0.15 -11.84
C VAL A 63 23.08 -0.20 -10.81
N ALA A 64 21.83 -0.30 -11.23
CA ALA A 64 20.73 -0.71 -10.36
C ALA A 64 20.99 -2.11 -9.77
N PRO A 65 20.79 -2.31 -8.44
CA PRO A 65 21.04 -3.60 -7.81
C PRO A 65 20.08 -4.67 -8.38
N ALA A 66 20.63 -5.79 -8.87
CA ALA A 66 19.88 -6.83 -9.53
C ALA A 66 18.84 -7.51 -8.61
N ASN A 67 19.14 -7.58 -7.32
CA ASN A 67 18.29 -8.24 -6.31
C ASN A 67 18.55 -7.67 -4.91
N ARG A 68 17.86 -8.22 -3.92
CA ARG A 68 17.98 -7.80 -2.52
C ARG A 68 19.41 -7.90 -1.97
N ALA A 69 20.13 -8.99 -2.29
CA ALA A 69 21.50 -9.18 -1.83
C ALA A 69 22.45 -8.13 -2.41
N ALA A 70 22.29 -7.81 -3.70
CA ALA A 70 23.04 -6.73 -4.35
C ALA A 70 22.71 -5.35 -3.77
N ALA A 71 21.52 -5.15 -3.22
CA ALA A 71 21.15 -3.95 -2.47
C ALA A 71 21.59 -3.97 -1.00
N GLY A 72 22.40 -4.95 -0.57
CA GLY A 72 22.86 -5.06 0.82
C GLY A 72 21.79 -5.50 1.81
N MET A 73 20.67 -6.07 1.34
CA MET A 73 19.60 -6.60 2.16
C MET A 73 19.71 -8.12 2.30
N THR A 74 18.98 -8.72 3.24
CA THR A 74 18.83 -10.18 3.33
C THR A 74 18.28 -10.74 2.00
N PRO A 75 18.78 -11.89 1.51
CA PRO A 75 18.42 -12.40 0.18
C PRO A 75 16.94 -12.78 0.03
N ALA A 76 16.32 -13.28 1.10
CA ALA A 76 14.93 -13.73 1.03
C ALA A 76 13.94 -12.56 1.07
N ALA A 77 13.05 -12.48 0.09
CA ALA A 77 12.00 -11.45 0.02
C ALA A 77 11.04 -11.50 1.22
N THR A 78 10.85 -12.69 1.78
CA THR A 78 10.02 -12.97 2.96
C THR A 78 10.61 -12.44 4.27
N ASP A 79 11.90 -12.08 4.33
CA ASP A 79 12.50 -11.47 5.52
C ASP A 79 11.94 -10.05 5.78
N SER A 80 11.29 -9.46 4.79
CA SER A 80 10.55 -8.20 4.90
C SER A 80 9.03 -8.45 4.89
N ALA A 81 8.58 -9.51 5.53
CA ALA A 81 7.15 -9.80 5.70
C ALA A 81 6.57 -9.10 6.93
N GLY A 82 5.26 -8.86 6.90
CA GLY A 82 4.50 -8.23 7.98
C GLY A 82 3.11 -8.87 8.14
N ASN A 83 2.20 -8.13 8.75
CA ASN A 83 0.85 -8.64 8.96
C ASN A 83 0.06 -8.74 7.64
N TYR A 84 0.27 -7.83 6.71
CA TYR A 84 -0.46 -7.75 5.44
C TYR A 84 0.43 -7.98 4.22
N VAL A 85 1.76 -7.85 4.39
CA VAL A 85 2.77 -8.06 3.36
C VAL A 85 3.39 -9.44 3.54
N SER A 86 3.50 -10.21 2.46
CA SER A 86 4.18 -11.51 2.46
C SER A 86 5.62 -11.44 2.00
N ALA A 87 5.95 -10.50 1.13
CA ALA A 87 7.28 -10.37 0.55
C ALA A 87 7.54 -8.96 0.01
N VAL A 88 8.81 -8.55 0.06
CA VAL A 88 9.32 -7.38 -0.63
C VAL A 88 10.51 -7.82 -1.48
N GLU A 89 10.37 -7.76 -2.79
CA GLU A 89 11.41 -8.16 -3.75
C GLU A 89 12.11 -6.93 -4.33
N ILE A 90 13.37 -7.10 -4.74
CA ILE A 90 14.11 -6.12 -5.52
C ILE A 90 14.51 -6.79 -6.83
N THR A 91 14.13 -6.16 -7.95
CA THR A 91 14.47 -6.62 -9.30
C THR A 91 15.04 -5.44 -10.08
N ASP A 92 16.31 -5.46 -10.36
CA ASP A 92 17.03 -4.40 -11.06
C ASP A 92 16.65 -3.00 -10.53
N GLY A 93 16.73 -2.82 -9.22
CA GLY A 93 16.43 -1.59 -8.49
C GLY A 93 14.94 -1.30 -8.26
N ARG A 94 14.01 -1.98 -8.94
CA ARG A 94 12.57 -1.86 -8.68
C ARG A 94 12.21 -2.63 -7.40
N VAL A 95 11.43 -2.02 -6.54
CA VAL A 95 10.91 -2.62 -5.29
C VAL A 95 9.49 -3.09 -5.53
N ASP A 96 9.25 -4.39 -5.41
CA ASP A 96 7.95 -5.03 -5.60
C ASP A 96 7.43 -5.59 -4.27
N VAL A 97 6.29 -5.09 -3.82
CA VAL A 97 5.63 -5.51 -2.57
C VAL A 97 4.46 -6.42 -2.92
N THR A 98 4.39 -7.60 -2.29
CA THR A 98 3.28 -8.55 -2.44
C THR A 98 2.43 -8.58 -1.17
N PHE A 99 1.13 -8.35 -1.33
CA PHE A 99 0.15 -8.41 -0.25
C PHE A 99 -0.43 -9.81 -0.13
N SER A 100 0.07 -10.61 0.79
CA SER A 100 -0.42 -11.96 1.12
C SER A 100 -0.02 -12.35 2.54
N GLY A 101 0.12 -11.36 3.42
CA GLY A 101 0.39 -11.60 4.83
C GLY A 101 -0.81 -12.28 5.51
N PRO A 102 -0.61 -12.87 6.69
CA PRO A 102 -1.60 -13.71 7.36
C PRO A 102 -2.89 -12.98 7.76
N LEU A 103 -2.88 -11.67 7.85
CA LEU A 103 -4.03 -10.82 8.19
C LEU A 103 -4.50 -9.95 7.01
N ALA A 104 -3.99 -10.18 5.80
CA ALA A 104 -4.35 -9.41 4.62
C ALA A 104 -5.84 -9.59 4.28
N HIS A 105 -6.50 -8.47 3.96
CA HIS A 105 -7.89 -8.51 3.50
C HIS A 105 -7.98 -9.23 2.16
N GLN A 106 -9.06 -9.99 1.94
CA GLN A 106 -9.25 -10.78 0.72
C GLN A 106 -9.13 -9.98 -0.58
N ASP A 107 -9.48 -8.70 -0.57
CA ASP A 107 -9.42 -7.83 -1.75
C ASP A 107 -7.99 -7.46 -2.17
N ILE A 108 -6.99 -7.70 -1.33
CA ILE A 108 -5.58 -7.40 -1.62
C ILE A 108 -4.67 -8.63 -1.63
N ILE A 109 -5.17 -9.81 -1.27
CA ILE A 109 -4.36 -11.04 -1.30
C ILE A 109 -3.86 -11.32 -2.72
N GLY A 110 -2.55 -11.54 -2.87
CA GLY A 110 -1.88 -11.78 -4.15
C GLY A 110 -1.67 -10.53 -4.99
N MET A 111 -2.16 -9.36 -4.55
CA MET A 111 -1.94 -8.11 -5.26
C MET A 111 -0.53 -7.56 -5.01
N THR A 112 -0.05 -6.77 -5.96
CA THR A 112 1.31 -6.20 -5.94
C THR A 112 1.29 -4.69 -6.07
N LEU A 113 2.27 -4.05 -5.46
CA LEU A 113 2.57 -2.63 -5.60
C LEU A 113 4.06 -2.47 -5.89
N SER A 114 4.40 -1.82 -6.99
CA SER A 114 5.79 -1.59 -7.39
C SER A 114 6.20 -0.13 -7.23
N LEU A 115 7.42 0.06 -6.75
CA LEU A 115 8.10 1.35 -6.71
C LEU A 115 9.32 1.29 -7.60
N THR A 116 9.37 2.14 -8.62
CA THR A 116 10.44 2.15 -9.62
C THR A 116 11.26 3.43 -9.49
N PRO A 117 12.60 3.32 -9.33
CA PRO A 117 13.46 4.48 -9.23
C PRO A 117 13.80 5.07 -10.60
N TYR A 118 13.84 6.39 -10.65
CA TYR A 118 14.27 7.20 -11.80
C TYR A 118 15.33 8.19 -11.37
N GLU A 119 16.36 8.38 -12.17
CA GLU A 119 17.38 9.39 -11.95
C GLU A 119 17.04 10.65 -12.75
N THR A 120 17.00 11.79 -12.05
CA THR A 120 16.81 13.11 -12.67
C THR A 120 18.12 13.66 -13.25
N ALA A 121 18.05 14.68 -14.10
CA ALA A 121 19.23 15.38 -14.63
C ALA A 121 20.12 15.99 -13.52
N GLY A 122 19.56 16.23 -12.33
CA GLY A 122 20.28 16.71 -11.14
C GLY A 122 20.87 15.57 -10.29
N GLN A 123 20.98 14.37 -10.82
CA GLN A 123 21.52 13.20 -10.10
C GLN A 123 20.74 12.92 -8.78
N THR A 124 19.44 13.08 -8.78
CA THR A 124 18.57 12.76 -7.65
C THR A 124 17.66 11.59 -8.03
N VAL A 125 17.54 10.60 -7.17
CA VAL A 125 16.65 9.47 -7.40
C VAL A 125 15.24 9.83 -6.92
N VAL A 126 14.28 9.77 -7.85
CA VAL A 126 12.85 9.94 -7.61
C VAL A 126 12.12 8.63 -7.86
N TRP A 127 11.02 8.39 -7.16
CA TRP A 127 10.33 7.10 -7.18
C TRP A 127 8.95 7.22 -7.79
N ARG A 128 8.69 6.41 -8.80
CA ARG A 128 7.34 6.19 -9.33
C ARG A 128 6.66 5.10 -8.51
N CYS A 129 5.46 5.38 -8.00
CA CYS A 129 4.69 4.43 -7.20
C CYS A 129 3.44 3.97 -7.97
N GLY A 130 3.23 2.68 -8.08
CA GLY A 130 2.01 2.07 -8.59
C GLY A 130 1.58 2.61 -9.96
N ASN A 131 0.42 3.27 -10.02
CA ASN A 131 -0.14 3.80 -11.27
C ASN A 131 0.18 5.29 -11.50
N ALA A 132 1.00 5.89 -10.64
CA ALA A 132 1.38 7.30 -10.78
C ALA A 132 2.05 7.57 -12.14
N PRO A 133 1.96 8.80 -12.67
CA PRO A 133 2.65 9.19 -13.90
C PRO A 133 4.16 9.03 -13.77
N VAL A 134 4.84 8.91 -14.92
CA VAL A 134 6.30 8.85 -14.95
C VAL A 134 6.87 10.16 -14.38
N PRO A 135 7.73 10.10 -13.35
CA PRO A 135 8.41 11.29 -12.85
C PRO A 135 9.41 11.81 -13.90
N GLY A 136 9.88 13.03 -13.75
CA GLY A 136 10.98 13.53 -14.57
C GLY A 136 12.25 12.71 -14.35
N GLY A 137 12.95 12.36 -15.44
CA GLY A 137 14.17 11.56 -15.38
C GLY A 137 14.11 10.28 -16.20
N ASN A 138 15.17 9.48 -16.10
CA ASN A 138 15.30 8.18 -16.77
C ASN A 138 15.31 7.06 -15.72
N LEU A 139 14.99 5.83 -16.13
CA LEU A 139 15.27 4.67 -15.29
C LEU A 139 16.74 4.66 -14.87
N LEU A 140 17.02 4.14 -13.69
CA LEU A 140 18.41 3.91 -13.27
C LEU A 140 19.14 3.08 -14.35
N ASN A 141 20.45 3.28 -14.48
CA ASN A 141 21.26 2.46 -15.37
C ASN A 141 21.11 0.97 -14.97
N GLY A 142 20.68 0.13 -15.93
CA GLY A 142 20.33 -1.27 -15.67
C GLY A 142 19.00 -1.48 -14.94
N GLY A 143 18.21 -0.43 -14.74
CA GLY A 143 16.95 -0.50 -13.98
C GLY A 143 15.82 -1.25 -14.70
N ALA A 144 15.04 -2.01 -13.95
CA ALA A 144 13.86 -2.72 -14.45
C ALA A 144 12.76 -1.76 -14.92
N ALA A 145 12.00 -2.20 -15.93
CA ALA A 145 10.80 -1.50 -16.35
C ALA A 145 9.79 -1.39 -15.21
N HIS A 146 9.03 -0.29 -15.21
CA HIS A 146 7.97 -0.08 -14.22
C HIS A 146 6.83 -1.09 -14.37
N LEU A 147 6.33 -1.59 -13.23
CA LEU A 147 5.11 -2.37 -13.16
C LEU A 147 4.00 -1.55 -12.49
N ALA A 148 2.84 -1.52 -13.13
CA ALA A 148 1.65 -0.93 -12.54
C ALA A 148 1.20 -1.76 -11.32
N ALA A 149 0.58 -1.10 -10.34
CA ALA A 149 -0.04 -1.81 -9.22
C ALA A 149 -1.22 -2.67 -9.72
N THR A 150 -1.34 -3.87 -9.19
CA THR A 150 -2.51 -4.73 -9.43
C THR A 150 -3.64 -4.44 -8.45
N LEU A 151 -3.38 -3.64 -7.42
CA LEU A 151 -4.36 -3.17 -6.44
C LEU A 151 -5.41 -2.25 -7.08
N ASP A 152 -6.67 -2.36 -6.61
CA ASP A 152 -7.70 -1.41 -6.99
C ASP A 152 -7.27 0.03 -6.61
N PRO A 153 -7.38 1.01 -7.54
CA PRO A 153 -6.99 2.39 -7.30
C PRO A 153 -7.63 3.03 -6.06
N ARG A 154 -8.83 2.58 -5.65
CA ARG A 154 -9.49 3.06 -4.43
C ARG A 154 -8.69 2.79 -3.15
N TYR A 155 -7.85 1.76 -3.13
CA TYR A 155 -7.00 1.41 -1.98
C TYR A 155 -5.63 2.11 -2.01
N LEU A 156 -5.21 2.61 -3.15
CA LEU A 156 -3.95 3.32 -3.29
C LEU A 156 -4.03 4.76 -2.73
N PRO A 157 -2.98 5.28 -2.12
CA PRO A 157 -2.87 6.70 -1.82
C PRO A 157 -2.79 7.53 -3.11
N SER A 158 -3.08 8.82 -3.02
CA SER A 158 -3.07 9.73 -4.18
C SER A 158 -1.73 9.78 -4.91
N SER A 159 -0.63 9.57 -4.20
CA SER A 159 0.73 9.54 -4.76
C SER A 159 1.06 8.29 -5.57
N CYS A 160 0.23 7.25 -5.54
CA CYS A 160 0.44 5.97 -6.24
C CYS A 160 -0.67 5.64 -7.26
N ARG A 161 -1.57 6.61 -7.56
CA ARG A 161 -2.69 6.45 -8.51
C ARG A 161 -2.34 6.90 -9.92
#